data_7d74636eefe63c13a335d1cde1e3c1d2
#
_entry.id   7d74636eefe63c13a335d1cde1e3c1d2
#
_cell.length_a   1.000
_cell.length_b   1.000
_cell.length_c   1.000
_cell.angle_alpha   90.00
_cell.angle_beta   90.00
_cell.angle_gamma   90.00
#
_symmetry.space_group_name_H-M   'P 1'
#
loop_
_entity.id
_entity.type
_entity.pdbx_description
1 polymer ?
#
loop_
_entity_poly.entity_id
_entity_poly.type
_entity_poly.pdbx_seq_one_letter_code
_entity_poly.pdbx_strand_id
1 'polypeptide(L)'
;MLSSRMYWALAHWRRGALRRWHTADKAAGTAMLLLGLVIAGFGLALHTHFAQGDQRQEAAREELRRNLDCLARNVYFEARGEPVAGMYAVAEVTMNRRASRLYPATVCDVVYQRNWDPLRGRFVGAFSWTEFDSLPAPDGEAWERALEVADAVYYRRASPTLQGSLHFHAAHIKPEWAKERKLVARIGRHLFYR
;
A
#
# COMPACT_ATOMS: atom_id res chain seq x y z
N MET A 1 47.73 -77.48 -7.47
CA MET A 1 48.36 -76.37 -8.24
C MET A 1 47.24 -75.68 -9.09
N LEU A 2 46.78 -74.49 -8.73
CA LEU A 2 45.87 -73.71 -9.53
C LEU A 2 46.56 -73.29 -10.81
N SER A 3 45.97 -73.48 -11.97
CA SER A 3 46.57 -73.16 -13.24
C SER A 3 46.80 -71.65 -13.36
N SER A 4 47.91 -71.28 -14.01
CA SER A 4 48.26 -69.81 -14.21
C SER A 4 47.17 -69.00 -14.81
N ARG A 5 46.32 -69.62 -15.60
CA ARG A 5 45.11 -68.93 -16.21
C ARG A 5 44.09 -68.51 -15.15
N MET A 6 43.90 -69.25 -14.11
CA MET A 6 42.96 -68.93 -13.03
C MET A 6 43.45 -67.81 -12.15
N TYR A 7 44.73 -67.68 -11.96
CA TYR A 7 45.36 -66.59 -11.20
C TYR A 7 45.23 -65.23 -11.94
N TRP A 8 45.41 -65.21 -13.24
CA TRP A 8 45.25 -64.00 -14.07
C TRP A 8 43.80 -63.57 -14.17
N ALA A 9 42.86 -64.50 -14.24
CA ALA A 9 41.43 -64.17 -14.27
C ALA A 9 40.97 -63.54 -12.95
N LEU A 10 41.39 -64.04 -11.81
CA LEU A 10 41.08 -63.49 -10.50
C LEU A 10 41.73 -62.15 -10.24
N ALA A 11 42.97 -61.97 -10.71
CA ALA A 11 43.65 -60.67 -10.62
C ALA A 11 42.99 -59.53 -11.53
N HIS A 12 42.50 -59.96 -12.68
CA HIS A 12 41.73 -59.00 -13.57
C HIS A 12 40.37 -58.67 -12.99
N TRP A 13 39.65 -59.66 -12.44
CA TRP A 13 38.35 -59.42 -11.79
C TRP A 13 38.49 -58.51 -10.57
N ARG A 14 39.49 -58.77 -9.73
CA ARG A 14 39.76 -57.95 -8.52
C ARG A 14 40.13 -56.50 -8.87
N ARG A 15 40.92 -56.23 -9.93
CA ARG A 15 41.25 -54.90 -10.42
C ARG A 15 40.03 -54.20 -11.02
N GLY A 16 39.17 -54.89 -11.73
CA GLY A 16 37.92 -54.36 -12.27
C GLY A 16 36.92 -54.02 -11.16
N ALA A 17 36.80 -54.85 -10.13
CA ALA A 17 35.94 -54.62 -8.97
C ALA A 17 36.39 -53.38 -8.16
N LEU A 18 37.70 -53.26 -7.90
CA LEU A 18 38.26 -52.08 -7.20
C LEU A 18 38.09 -50.77 -7.99
N ARG A 19 38.23 -50.77 -9.31
CA ARG A 19 37.98 -49.60 -10.14
C ARG A 19 36.51 -49.19 -10.10
N ARG A 20 35.57 -50.15 -10.15
CA ARG A 20 34.14 -49.87 -10.03
C ARG A 20 33.78 -49.32 -8.65
N TRP A 21 34.39 -49.83 -7.60
CA TRP A 21 34.20 -49.32 -6.23
C TRP A 21 34.64 -47.83 -6.13
N HIS A 22 35.87 -47.53 -6.57
CA HIS A 22 36.36 -46.14 -6.54
C HIS A 22 35.60 -45.19 -7.42
N THR A 23 35.04 -45.63 -8.56
CA THR A 23 34.22 -44.80 -9.43
C THR A 23 32.80 -44.61 -8.84
N ALA A 24 32.23 -45.64 -8.22
CA ALA A 24 30.95 -45.60 -7.54
C ALA A 24 31.00 -44.62 -6.33
N ASP A 25 32.04 -44.66 -5.52
CA ASP A 25 32.22 -43.75 -4.38
C ASP A 25 32.35 -42.28 -4.82
N LYS A 26 33.10 -42.04 -5.90
CA LYS A 26 33.20 -40.67 -6.46
C LYS A 26 31.86 -40.18 -7.03
N ALA A 27 31.12 -41.03 -7.73
CA ALA A 27 29.81 -40.69 -8.27
C ALA A 27 28.78 -40.47 -7.16
N ALA A 28 28.80 -41.26 -6.09
CA ALA A 28 27.96 -41.05 -4.92
C ALA A 28 28.30 -39.73 -4.21
N GLY A 29 29.59 -39.42 -4.04
CA GLY A 29 30.04 -38.17 -3.43
C GLY A 29 29.63 -36.95 -4.24
N THR A 30 29.78 -36.99 -5.58
CA THR A 30 29.34 -35.87 -6.46
C THR A 30 27.82 -35.71 -6.46
N ALA A 31 27.05 -36.80 -6.46
CA ALA A 31 25.59 -36.74 -6.36
C ALA A 31 25.14 -36.14 -5.04
N MET A 32 25.76 -36.46 -3.91
CA MET A 32 25.45 -35.84 -2.61
C MET A 32 25.77 -34.34 -2.58
N LEU A 33 26.90 -33.95 -3.17
CA LEU A 33 27.24 -32.50 -3.28
C LEU A 33 26.23 -31.74 -4.13
N LEU A 34 25.84 -32.29 -5.27
CA LEU A 34 24.82 -31.67 -6.13
C LEU A 34 23.46 -31.56 -5.44
N LEU A 35 23.06 -32.64 -4.76
CA LEU A 35 21.82 -32.61 -3.96
C LEU A 35 21.88 -31.55 -2.85
N GLY A 36 23.01 -31.45 -2.16
CA GLY A 36 23.24 -30.43 -1.13
C GLY A 36 23.13 -28.99 -1.70
N LEU A 37 23.71 -28.76 -2.88
CA LEU A 37 23.60 -27.47 -3.58
C LEU A 37 22.16 -27.15 -4.00
N VAL A 38 21.42 -28.14 -4.49
CA VAL A 38 20.00 -27.97 -4.85
C VAL A 38 19.16 -27.61 -3.62
N ILE A 39 19.36 -28.34 -2.51
CA ILE A 39 18.64 -28.06 -1.25
C ILE A 39 19.00 -26.67 -0.71
N ALA A 40 20.28 -26.31 -0.70
CA ALA A 40 20.72 -24.99 -0.27
C ALA A 40 20.14 -23.85 -1.17
N GLY A 41 20.19 -24.03 -2.49
CA GLY A 41 19.60 -23.11 -3.46
C GLY A 41 18.09 -22.95 -3.28
N PHE A 42 17.39 -24.06 -3.08
CA PHE A 42 15.95 -24.03 -2.80
C PHE A 42 15.62 -23.35 -1.46
N GLY A 43 16.39 -23.66 -0.42
CA GLY A 43 16.25 -22.99 0.88
C GLY A 43 16.48 -21.48 0.81
N LEU A 44 17.50 -21.05 0.06
CA LEU A 44 17.76 -19.63 -0.17
C LEU A 44 16.62 -18.96 -0.96
N ALA A 45 16.13 -19.61 -2.01
CA ALA A 45 15.01 -19.10 -2.82
C ALA A 45 13.72 -18.96 -1.99
N LEU A 46 13.42 -19.93 -1.15
CA LEU A 46 12.30 -19.85 -0.21
C LEU A 46 12.49 -18.69 0.78
N HIS A 47 13.66 -18.59 1.39
CA HIS A 47 13.95 -17.52 2.35
C HIS A 47 13.77 -16.11 1.72
N THR A 48 14.32 -15.90 0.51
CA THR A 48 14.15 -14.62 -0.19
C THR A 48 12.71 -14.35 -0.57
N HIS A 49 11.96 -15.37 -0.98
CA HIS A 49 10.54 -15.24 -1.30
C HIS A 49 9.71 -14.82 -0.09
N PHE A 50 9.92 -15.44 1.07
CA PHE A 50 9.22 -15.07 2.32
C PHE A 50 9.61 -13.67 2.80
N ALA A 51 10.91 -13.35 2.81
CA ALA A 51 11.39 -12.02 3.20
C ALA A 51 10.82 -10.89 2.32
N GLN A 52 10.70 -11.12 0.99
CA GLN A 52 10.05 -10.17 0.09
C GLN A 52 8.54 -10.04 0.36
N GLY A 53 7.88 -11.14 0.72
CA GLY A 53 6.47 -11.15 1.12
C GLY A 53 6.23 -10.28 2.34
N ASP A 54 7.03 -10.44 3.38
CA ASP A 54 6.94 -9.66 4.62
C ASP A 54 7.18 -8.17 4.37
N GLN A 55 8.21 -7.82 3.61
CA GLN A 55 8.49 -6.43 3.24
C GLN A 55 7.35 -5.76 2.47
N ARG A 56 6.72 -6.49 1.53
CA ARG A 56 5.55 -5.97 0.79
C ARG A 56 4.35 -5.74 1.71
N GLN A 57 4.11 -6.65 2.65
CA GLN A 57 3.03 -6.50 3.62
C GLN A 57 3.27 -5.30 4.54
N GLU A 58 4.50 -5.11 5.00
CA GLU A 58 4.87 -4.00 5.85
C GLU A 58 4.74 -2.65 5.12
N ALA A 59 5.20 -2.57 3.88
CA ALA A 59 5.02 -1.40 3.03
C ALA A 59 3.53 -1.07 2.79
N ALA A 60 2.70 -2.09 2.54
CA ALA A 60 1.27 -1.90 2.37
C ALA A 60 0.55 -1.42 3.65
N ARG A 61 0.96 -1.95 4.82
CA ARG A 61 0.44 -1.49 6.12
C ARG A 61 0.83 -0.04 6.40
N GLU A 62 2.07 0.33 6.09
CA GLU A 62 2.55 1.69 6.29
C GLU A 62 1.86 2.67 5.33
N GLU A 63 1.64 2.29 4.09
CA GLU A 63 0.85 3.09 3.14
C GLU A 63 -0.59 3.27 3.62
N LEU A 64 -1.22 2.20 4.10
CA LEU A 64 -2.56 2.25 4.67
C LEU A 64 -2.63 3.21 5.86
N ARG A 65 -1.68 3.08 6.80
CA ARG A 65 -1.60 3.95 7.98
C ARG A 65 -1.46 5.43 7.58
N ARG A 66 -0.59 5.73 6.62
CA ARG A 66 -0.41 7.09 6.09
C ARG A 66 -1.69 7.63 5.45
N ASN A 67 -2.37 6.83 4.63
CA ASN A 67 -3.61 7.24 3.99
C ASN A 67 -4.72 7.52 5.01
N LEU A 68 -4.84 6.72 6.06
CA LEU A 68 -5.79 6.95 7.15
C LEU A 68 -5.45 8.23 7.93
N ASP A 69 -4.18 8.47 8.26
CA ASP A 69 -3.75 9.70 8.93
C ASP A 69 -4.04 10.95 8.07
N CYS A 70 -3.73 10.91 6.77
CA CYS A 70 -4.04 12.00 5.86
C CYS A 70 -5.55 12.28 5.80
N LEU A 71 -6.41 11.25 5.74
CA LEU A 71 -7.85 11.40 5.74
C LEU A 71 -8.35 12.00 7.04
N ALA A 72 -7.88 11.49 8.17
CA ALA A 72 -8.25 11.99 9.49
C ALA A 72 -7.85 13.45 9.70
N ARG A 73 -6.62 13.83 9.28
CA ARG A 73 -6.18 15.23 9.30
C ARG A 73 -7.07 16.12 8.46
N ASN A 74 -7.43 15.67 7.26
CA ASN A 74 -8.31 16.45 6.42
C ASN A 74 -9.69 16.63 7.05
N VAL A 75 -10.28 15.60 7.61
CA VAL A 75 -11.55 15.68 8.35
C VAL A 75 -11.43 16.62 9.54
N TYR A 76 -10.35 16.52 10.32
CA TYR A 76 -10.12 17.35 11.49
C TYR A 76 -10.05 18.85 11.12
N PHE A 77 -9.18 19.22 10.19
CA PHE A 77 -8.96 20.63 9.86
C PHE A 77 -10.12 21.27 9.09
N GLU A 78 -10.81 20.50 8.23
CA GLU A 78 -11.93 20.99 7.44
C GLU A 78 -13.26 20.95 8.20
N ALA A 79 -13.45 20.00 9.11
CA ALA A 79 -14.79 19.70 9.62
C ALA A 79 -14.89 19.51 11.16
N ARG A 80 -13.85 19.78 11.96
CA ARG A 80 -13.92 19.60 13.45
C ARG A 80 -15.01 20.42 14.11
N GLY A 81 -15.46 21.51 13.50
CA GLY A 81 -16.56 22.36 14.00
C GLY A 81 -17.91 22.09 13.32
N GLU A 82 -18.01 21.04 12.52
CA GLU A 82 -19.23 20.62 11.84
C GLU A 82 -19.96 19.51 12.61
N PRO A 83 -21.28 19.30 12.36
CA PRO A 83 -21.92 18.07 12.79
C PRO A 83 -21.19 16.83 12.25
N VAL A 84 -21.32 15.70 12.93
CA VAL A 84 -20.69 14.43 12.52
C VAL A 84 -20.99 14.06 11.07
N ALA A 85 -22.21 14.32 10.59
CA ALA A 85 -22.56 14.13 9.19
C ALA A 85 -21.71 15.00 8.23
N GLY A 86 -21.28 16.19 8.65
CA GLY A 86 -20.36 17.04 7.89
C GLY A 86 -18.94 16.49 7.83
N MET A 87 -18.47 15.88 8.91
CA MET A 87 -17.20 15.17 8.94
C MET A 87 -17.19 13.99 7.96
N TYR A 88 -18.25 13.18 7.96
CA TYR A 88 -18.43 12.09 6.99
C TYR A 88 -18.44 12.61 5.56
N ALA A 89 -19.15 13.71 5.31
CA ALA A 89 -19.25 14.33 3.99
C ALA A 89 -17.89 14.78 3.43
N VAL A 90 -17.06 15.42 4.25
CA VAL A 90 -15.69 15.82 3.86
C VAL A 90 -14.82 14.60 3.56
N ALA A 91 -14.88 13.57 4.41
CA ALA A 91 -14.17 12.33 4.17
C ALA A 91 -14.63 11.65 2.86
N GLU A 92 -15.95 11.63 2.60
CA GLU A 92 -16.52 11.02 1.40
C GLU A 92 -16.04 11.76 0.13
N VAL A 93 -16.00 13.10 0.12
CA VAL A 93 -15.45 13.86 -1.02
C VAL A 93 -13.99 13.49 -1.27
N THR A 94 -13.18 13.39 -0.24
CA THR A 94 -11.78 12.99 -0.37
C THR A 94 -11.64 11.61 -1.00
N MET A 95 -12.44 10.65 -0.56
CA MET A 95 -12.44 9.29 -1.11
C MET A 95 -13.03 9.22 -2.52
N ASN A 96 -14.04 10.04 -2.84
CA ASN A 96 -14.58 10.18 -4.20
C ASN A 96 -13.53 10.75 -5.16
N ARG A 97 -12.76 11.76 -4.73
CA ARG A 97 -11.63 12.29 -5.51
C ARG A 97 -10.61 11.19 -5.80
N ARG A 98 -10.16 10.47 -4.77
CA ARG A 98 -9.25 9.32 -4.93
C ARG A 98 -9.79 8.26 -5.89
N ALA A 99 -11.09 7.97 -5.84
CA ALA A 99 -11.73 6.97 -6.70
C ALA A 99 -11.93 7.46 -8.14
N SER A 100 -11.97 8.77 -8.35
CA SER A 100 -12.11 9.36 -9.68
C SER A 100 -10.76 9.37 -10.41
N ARG A 101 -10.77 9.19 -11.71
CA ARG A 101 -9.53 9.29 -12.52
C ARG A 101 -9.08 10.74 -12.77
N LEU A 102 -9.75 11.71 -12.18
CA LEU A 102 -9.45 13.15 -12.31
C LEU A 102 -8.49 13.65 -11.22
N TYR A 103 -8.24 12.84 -10.19
CA TYR A 103 -7.45 13.17 -9.02
C TYR A 103 -6.38 12.12 -8.78
N PRO A 104 -5.40 12.39 -7.91
CA PRO A 104 -4.38 11.43 -7.53
C PRO A 104 -4.95 10.14 -6.95
N ALA A 105 -4.17 9.04 -7.05
CA ALA A 105 -4.60 7.70 -6.68
C ALA A 105 -4.52 7.39 -5.17
N THR A 106 -3.75 8.16 -4.40
CA THR A 106 -3.65 7.98 -2.94
C THR A 106 -4.40 9.08 -2.19
N VAL A 107 -4.83 8.76 -0.96
CA VAL A 107 -5.52 9.76 -0.13
C VAL A 107 -4.60 10.93 0.20
N CYS A 108 -3.35 10.66 0.57
CA CYS A 108 -2.39 11.70 0.88
C CYS A 108 -2.16 12.64 -0.31
N ASP A 109 -2.00 12.08 -1.51
CA ASP A 109 -1.79 12.91 -2.71
C ASP A 109 -3.03 13.75 -3.04
N VAL A 110 -4.24 13.25 -2.78
CA VAL A 110 -5.48 14.05 -2.92
C VAL A 110 -5.53 15.17 -1.90
N VAL A 111 -5.16 14.89 -0.65
CA VAL A 111 -5.21 15.88 0.46
C VAL A 111 -4.19 16.99 0.25
N TYR A 112 -2.96 16.63 -0.12
CA TYR A 112 -1.87 17.58 -0.33
C TYR A 112 -1.69 18.04 -1.78
N GLN A 113 -2.68 17.74 -2.66
CA GLN A 113 -2.65 18.18 -4.05
C GLN A 113 -2.56 19.71 -4.12
N ARG A 114 -1.70 20.20 -5.01
CA ARG A 114 -1.60 21.62 -5.30
C ARG A 114 -2.05 21.88 -6.74
N ASN A 115 -2.92 22.87 -6.91
CA ASN A 115 -3.47 23.27 -8.19
C ASN A 115 -3.02 24.69 -8.54
N TRP A 116 -2.75 24.94 -9.82
CA TRP A 116 -2.46 26.30 -10.27
C TRP A 116 -3.72 27.17 -10.21
N ASP A 117 -3.63 28.27 -9.49
CA ASP A 117 -4.68 29.29 -9.44
C ASP A 117 -4.28 30.45 -10.35
N PRO A 118 -4.94 30.63 -11.52
CA PRO A 118 -4.59 31.67 -12.46
C PRO A 118 -4.92 33.07 -11.93
N LEU A 119 -5.91 33.22 -11.02
CA LEU A 119 -6.27 34.48 -10.44
C LEU A 119 -5.24 34.99 -9.43
N ARG A 120 -4.62 34.05 -8.71
CA ARG A 120 -3.57 34.32 -7.71
C ARG A 120 -2.17 34.24 -8.28
N GLY A 121 -1.98 33.66 -9.48
CA GLY A 121 -0.69 33.44 -10.10
C GLY A 121 0.24 32.50 -9.30
N ARG A 122 -0.33 31.57 -8.52
CA ARG A 122 0.43 30.64 -7.67
C ARG A 122 -0.27 29.31 -7.53
N PHE A 123 0.48 28.30 -7.08
CA PHE A 123 -0.11 27.03 -6.66
C PHE A 123 -0.80 27.18 -5.31
N VAL A 124 -2.02 26.66 -5.21
CA VAL A 124 -2.83 26.62 -4.00
C VAL A 124 -3.14 25.18 -3.61
N GLY A 125 -3.29 24.92 -2.33
CA GLY A 125 -3.68 23.60 -1.81
C GLY A 125 -5.12 23.24 -2.20
N ALA A 126 -5.38 21.95 -2.40
CA ALA A 126 -6.72 21.43 -2.62
C ALA A 126 -7.63 21.64 -1.40
N PHE A 127 -7.04 21.74 -0.23
CA PHE A 127 -7.66 22.07 1.05
C PHE A 127 -6.88 23.22 1.68
N SER A 128 -7.59 24.25 2.16
CA SER A 128 -6.99 25.51 2.60
C SER A 128 -6.00 25.37 3.76
N TRP A 129 -6.24 24.43 4.65
CA TRP A 129 -5.36 24.20 5.79
C TRP A 129 -3.96 23.71 5.39
N THR A 130 -3.81 23.09 4.21
CA THR A 130 -2.50 22.64 3.70
C THR A 130 -1.57 23.77 3.26
N GLU A 131 -2.04 25.01 3.24
CA GLU A 131 -1.27 26.20 2.89
C GLU A 131 -0.61 26.87 4.09
N PHE A 132 -0.91 26.44 5.31
CA PHE A 132 -0.29 26.99 6.51
C PHE A 132 1.04 26.29 6.82
N ASP A 133 2.09 27.06 7.05
CA ASP A 133 3.44 26.53 7.32
C ASP A 133 3.53 25.77 8.65
N SER A 134 2.68 26.15 9.63
CA SER A 134 2.58 25.44 10.89
C SER A 134 1.13 25.43 11.40
N LEU A 135 0.68 24.26 11.80
CA LEU A 135 -0.60 24.06 12.48
C LEU A 135 -0.34 23.30 13.77
N PRO A 136 -1.12 23.56 14.82
CA PRO A 136 -1.10 22.69 16.01
C PRO A 136 -1.34 21.24 15.63
N ALA A 137 -0.68 20.33 16.30
CA ALA A 137 -0.98 18.90 16.12
C ALA A 137 -2.47 18.65 16.44
N PRO A 138 -3.16 17.83 15.65
CA PRO A 138 -4.52 17.44 15.99
C PRO A 138 -4.55 16.72 17.35
N ASP A 139 -5.50 17.08 18.21
CA ASP A 139 -5.63 16.52 19.55
C ASP A 139 -7.09 16.48 20.03
N GLY A 140 -7.28 15.84 21.18
CA GLY A 140 -8.54 15.78 21.91
C GLY A 140 -9.65 15.02 21.20
N GLU A 141 -10.86 15.16 21.72
CA GLU A 141 -12.06 14.43 21.26
C GLU A 141 -12.38 14.67 19.78
N ALA A 142 -12.05 15.88 19.27
CA ALA A 142 -12.26 16.18 17.85
C ALA A 142 -11.33 15.38 16.95
N TRP A 143 -10.12 15.11 17.40
CA TRP A 143 -9.19 14.25 16.68
C TRP A 143 -9.62 12.78 16.72
N GLU A 144 -10.04 12.28 17.86
CA GLU A 144 -10.55 10.90 17.99
C GLU A 144 -11.74 10.67 17.06
N ARG A 145 -12.69 11.63 17.03
CA ARG A 145 -13.80 11.57 16.06
C ARG A 145 -13.35 11.59 14.61
N ALA A 146 -12.34 12.39 14.29
CA ALA A 146 -11.81 12.43 12.92
C ALA A 146 -11.17 11.10 12.52
N LEU A 147 -10.47 10.43 13.42
CA LEU A 147 -9.93 9.09 13.22
C LEU A 147 -11.04 8.04 12.99
N GLU A 148 -12.07 8.06 13.81
CA GLU A 148 -13.22 7.15 13.68
C GLU A 148 -13.94 7.34 12.33
N VAL A 149 -14.19 8.59 11.93
CA VAL A 149 -14.82 8.92 10.65
C VAL A 149 -13.93 8.49 9.48
N ALA A 150 -12.64 8.79 9.55
CA ALA A 150 -11.68 8.40 8.50
C ALA A 150 -11.65 6.89 8.32
N ASP A 151 -11.59 6.13 9.40
CA ASP A 151 -11.60 4.69 9.39
C ASP A 151 -12.92 4.13 8.81
N ALA A 152 -14.08 4.64 9.26
CA ALA A 152 -15.39 4.20 8.77
C ALA A 152 -15.58 4.46 7.27
N VAL A 153 -15.14 5.62 6.77
CA VAL A 153 -15.28 5.99 5.35
C VAL A 153 -14.24 5.26 4.49
N TYR A 154 -13.01 5.16 4.93
CA TYR A 154 -11.94 4.47 4.20
C TYR A 154 -12.30 3.01 3.92
N TYR A 155 -12.83 2.30 4.90
CA TYR A 155 -13.25 0.90 4.79
C TYR A 155 -14.70 0.72 4.33
N ARG A 156 -15.37 1.79 3.89
CA ARG A 156 -16.76 1.76 3.40
C ARG A 156 -17.75 1.15 4.42
N ARG A 157 -17.52 1.37 5.70
CA ARG A 157 -18.47 0.97 6.77
C ARG A 157 -19.60 1.99 6.95
N ALA A 158 -19.45 3.19 6.39
CA ALA A 158 -20.49 4.20 6.30
C ALA A 158 -21.14 4.18 4.91
N SER A 159 -22.45 4.39 4.86
CA SER A 159 -23.17 4.49 3.59
C SER A 159 -22.85 5.81 2.89
N PRO A 160 -22.53 5.80 1.57
CA PRO A 160 -22.29 7.01 0.80
C PRO A 160 -23.56 7.89 0.76
N THR A 161 -23.40 9.19 0.97
CA THR A 161 -24.51 10.16 0.98
C THR A 161 -24.43 11.19 -0.14
N LEU A 162 -23.23 11.39 -0.69
CA LEU A 162 -22.94 12.51 -1.60
C LEU A 162 -22.94 12.15 -3.10
N GLN A 163 -23.35 10.94 -3.47
CA GLN A 163 -23.51 10.53 -4.88
C GLN A 163 -22.29 10.87 -5.77
N GLY A 164 -21.07 10.68 -5.27
CA GLY A 164 -19.84 10.96 -6.01
C GLY A 164 -19.47 12.45 -6.10
N SER A 165 -19.91 13.29 -5.16
CA SER A 165 -19.49 14.70 -5.10
C SER A 165 -17.97 14.82 -4.97
N LEU A 166 -17.41 15.74 -5.75
CA LEU A 166 -15.96 16.01 -5.82
C LEU A 166 -15.59 17.39 -5.27
N HIS A 167 -16.57 18.27 -5.05
CA HIS A 167 -16.35 19.66 -4.66
C HIS A 167 -17.23 20.04 -3.50
N PHE A 168 -16.73 20.93 -2.66
CA PHE A 168 -17.53 21.59 -1.64
C PHE A 168 -16.96 22.97 -1.32
N HIS A 169 -17.77 23.82 -0.72
CA HIS A 169 -17.34 25.09 -0.13
C HIS A 169 -18.22 25.44 1.07
N ALA A 170 -17.71 26.32 1.92
CA ALA A 170 -18.49 26.84 3.04
C ALA A 170 -19.66 27.69 2.54
N ALA A 171 -20.85 27.55 3.11
CA ALA A 171 -22.08 28.15 2.63
C ALA A 171 -22.06 29.69 2.56
N HIS A 172 -21.18 30.36 3.29
CA HIS A 172 -21.01 31.82 3.26
C HIS A 172 -20.14 32.29 2.08
N ILE A 173 -19.47 31.39 1.36
CA ILE A 173 -18.66 31.68 0.18
C ILE A 173 -19.50 31.40 -1.07
N LYS A 174 -19.27 32.13 -2.14
CA LYS A 174 -19.96 31.98 -3.44
C LYS A 174 -18.93 31.89 -4.55
N PRO A 175 -18.22 30.77 -4.71
CA PRO A 175 -17.23 30.64 -5.76
C PRO A 175 -17.91 30.54 -7.13
N GLU A 176 -17.31 31.14 -8.16
CA GLU A 176 -17.90 31.16 -9.52
C GLU A 176 -18.14 29.76 -10.08
N TRP A 177 -17.22 28.81 -9.82
CA TRP A 177 -17.34 27.43 -10.28
C TRP A 177 -18.59 26.71 -9.75
N ALA A 178 -19.16 27.16 -8.62
CA ALA A 178 -20.36 26.53 -8.04
C ALA A 178 -21.62 26.75 -8.90
N LYS A 179 -21.64 27.81 -9.72
CA LYS A 179 -22.75 28.07 -10.64
C LYS A 179 -22.86 27.05 -11.77
N GLU A 180 -21.75 26.42 -12.13
CA GLU A 180 -21.64 25.46 -13.24
C GLU A 180 -21.77 24.00 -12.78
N ARG A 181 -21.97 23.77 -11.47
CA ARG A 181 -22.00 22.44 -10.89
C ARG A 181 -23.33 22.12 -10.26
N LYS A 182 -23.69 20.83 -10.30
CA LYS A 182 -24.92 20.36 -9.66
C LYS A 182 -24.73 20.27 -8.15
N LEU A 183 -25.51 21.05 -7.41
CA LEU A 183 -25.63 20.93 -5.96
C LEU A 183 -26.25 19.57 -5.63
N VAL A 184 -25.59 18.81 -4.76
CA VAL A 184 -26.04 17.49 -4.29
C VAL A 184 -26.65 17.59 -2.90
N ALA A 185 -25.96 18.26 -1.97
CA ALA A 185 -26.41 18.36 -0.58
C ALA A 185 -25.90 19.62 0.09
N ARG A 186 -26.61 20.03 1.14
CA ARG A 186 -26.14 20.96 2.17
C ARG A 186 -26.05 20.20 3.50
N ILE A 187 -24.87 20.11 4.08
CA ILE A 187 -24.63 19.43 5.35
C ILE A 187 -23.83 20.38 6.24
N GLY A 188 -24.38 20.71 7.39
CA GLY A 188 -23.79 21.72 8.27
C GLY A 188 -23.63 23.05 7.53
N ARG A 189 -22.44 23.62 7.58
CA ARG A 189 -22.07 24.88 6.91
C ARG A 189 -21.44 24.67 5.54
N HIS A 190 -21.50 23.46 4.97
CA HIS A 190 -20.92 23.13 3.66
C HIS A 190 -21.98 22.81 2.61
N LEU A 191 -21.69 23.19 1.36
CA LEU A 191 -22.46 22.83 0.16
C LEU A 191 -21.61 21.92 -0.71
N PHE A 192 -22.17 20.78 -1.11
CA PHE A 192 -21.47 19.70 -1.82
C PHE A 192 -21.98 19.59 -3.26
N TYR A 193 -21.05 19.42 -4.22
CA TYR A 193 -21.32 19.47 -5.65
C TYR A 193 -20.67 18.31 -6.40
N ARG A 194 -21.34 17.94 -7.51
CA ARG A 194 -20.84 16.97 -8.47
C ARG A 194 -20.56 17.66 -9.79
#